data_0e63c30361e3b1f91cba00633edfe8a6
#
_entry.id   0e63c30361e3b1f91cba00633edfe8a6
#
_cell.length_a   1.000
_cell.length_b   1.000
_cell.length_c   1.000
_cell.angle_alpha   90.00
_cell.angle_beta   90.00
_cell.angle_gamma   90.00
#
_symmetry.space_group_name_H-M   'P 1'
#
loop_
_entity.id
_entity.type
_entity.pdbx_description
1 polymer ?
#
loop_
_entity_poly.entity_id
_entity_poly.type
_entity_poly.pdbx_seq_one_letter_code
_entity_poly.pdbx_strand_id
1 'polypeptide(L)'
;MTQLLTYPDIDPQQWQALIDRSPYATWFQTKEAYEFYAALSSELIPFAFGIEECRGDEAMRQLGDKDGSRLVGVIVGYITRERNAIKQYFTRRAIIIGGPIIDNDATAEEVAALLNAVKKLQRSDLQPKGRTTATRSTGLSPIYIETRNFHDYSKWKSVFETNGFAYQPHYDIHVHCNAQHQMSEQRIRQVKKALKNGAEIVEASSEQEIRDWYRILSQLYRTKVRTPLFSEEFFMQFYREGVGKYLLVKHQGKVIGGMMCSILDDKAIYEWFVCGLDEEYREQYPSVIATYAAIEYAKQNNLPLFDFMGAGKPDIPYGVRDFKMEFGGELVEHGRFLCVRKPLLYKIGEFGVKWLKKG
;
A
#
# COMPACT_ATOMS: atom_id res chain seq x y z
N MET A 1 -12.36 20.95 20.53
CA MET A 1 -11.12 21.53 19.92
C MET A 1 -10.40 20.45 19.18
N THR A 2 -9.81 20.76 18.01
CA THR A 2 -9.09 19.76 17.22
C THR A 2 -7.61 20.04 17.26
N GLN A 3 -6.79 19.01 17.48
CA GLN A 3 -5.32 19.09 17.52
C GLN A 3 -4.69 18.25 16.41
N LEU A 4 -3.76 18.85 15.67
CA LEU A 4 -2.92 18.12 14.71
C LEU A 4 -1.69 17.55 15.43
N LEU A 5 -1.47 16.26 15.28
CA LEU A 5 -0.33 15.52 15.79
C LEU A 5 0.61 15.08 14.66
N THR A 6 1.87 14.91 14.99
CA THR A 6 2.87 14.29 14.13
C THR A 6 3.52 13.12 14.87
N TYR A 7 3.94 12.07 14.15
CA TYR A 7 4.73 11.02 14.78
C TYR A 7 6.03 11.63 15.36
N PRO A 8 6.43 11.30 16.61
CA PRO A 8 5.93 10.22 17.46
C PRO A 8 4.84 10.63 18.47
N ASP A 9 4.27 11.83 18.38
CA ASP A 9 3.33 12.36 19.38
C ASP A 9 1.91 11.72 19.28
N ILE A 10 1.66 10.86 18.27
CA ILE A 10 0.40 10.10 18.13
C ILE A 10 0.43 8.94 19.12
N ASP A 11 -0.55 8.87 20.02
CA ASP A 11 -0.66 7.79 21.00
C ASP A 11 -0.92 6.44 20.30
N PRO A 12 -0.07 5.41 20.52
CA PRO A 12 -0.21 4.12 19.85
C PRO A 12 -1.51 3.36 20.20
N GLN A 13 -2.04 3.53 21.40
CA GLN A 13 -3.27 2.85 21.81
C GLN A 13 -4.48 3.47 21.12
N GLN A 14 -4.53 4.81 21.03
CA GLN A 14 -5.56 5.52 20.29
C GLN A 14 -5.48 5.22 18.77
N TRP A 15 -4.25 5.08 18.25
CA TRP A 15 -4.06 4.70 16.85
C TRP A 15 -4.62 3.31 16.56
N GLN A 16 -4.30 2.31 17.41
CA GLN A 16 -4.87 0.98 17.28
C GLN A 16 -6.39 0.98 17.41
N ALA A 17 -6.92 1.70 18.40
CA ALA A 17 -8.38 1.83 18.57
C ALA A 17 -9.06 2.47 17.36
N LEU A 18 -8.40 3.41 16.65
CA LEU A 18 -8.90 3.95 15.40
C LEU A 18 -8.87 2.92 14.26
N ILE A 19 -7.79 2.11 14.15
CA ILE A 19 -7.69 1.01 13.18
C ILE A 19 -8.83 0.02 13.38
N ASP A 20 -9.14 -0.34 14.63
CA ASP A 20 -10.15 -1.35 14.95
C ASP A 20 -11.55 -0.92 14.50
N ARG A 21 -11.91 0.35 14.72
CA ARG A 21 -13.26 0.87 14.46
C ARG A 21 -13.48 1.52 13.08
N SER A 22 -12.39 1.94 12.41
CA SER A 22 -12.52 2.64 11.12
C SER A 22 -12.81 1.67 9.97
N PRO A 23 -13.76 2.01 9.07
CA PRO A 23 -13.99 1.25 7.85
C PRO A 23 -12.89 1.48 6.79
N TYR A 24 -11.99 2.45 7.01
CA TYR A 24 -10.88 2.78 6.10
C TYR A 24 -9.55 2.18 6.54
N ALA A 25 -9.55 1.27 7.51
CA ALA A 25 -8.32 0.70 8.04
C ALA A 25 -7.61 -0.19 7.02
N THR A 26 -6.31 0.06 6.83
CA THR A 26 -5.41 -0.77 6.03
C THR A 26 -4.08 -0.94 6.77
N TRP A 27 -3.34 -2.02 6.49
CA TRP A 27 -2.00 -2.20 7.05
C TRP A 27 -1.07 -1.00 6.76
N PHE A 28 -1.21 -0.40 5.59
CA PHE A 28 -0.36 0.72 5.13
C PHE A 28 -0.53 2.01 5.94
N GLN A 29 -1.51 2.07 6.81
CA GLN A 29 -1.83 3.21 7.66
C GLN A 29 -1.62 2.90 9.15
N THR A 30 -0.94 1.79 9.46
CA THR A 30 -0.57 1.41 10.83
C THR A 30 0.75 2.04 11.27
N LYS A 31 1.02 1.97 12.57
CA LYS A 31 2.31 2.37 13.15
C LYS A 31 3.45 1.50 12.62
N GLU A 32 3.21 0.20 12.47
CA GLU A 32 4.15 -0.78 11.93
C GLU A 32 4.55 -0.43 10.48
N ALA A 33 3.60 -0.02 9.66
CA ALA A 33 3.88 0.46 8.30
C ALA A 33 4.76 1.72 8.30
N TYR A 34 4.48 2.67 9.20
CA TYR A 34 5.34 3.85 9.35
C TYR A 34 6.77 3.45 9.75
N GLU A 35 6.92 2.56 10.74
CA GLU A 35 8.23 2.10 11.24
C GLU A 35 8.99 1.33 10.16
N PHE A 36 8.31 0.48 9.40
CA PHE A 36 8.87 -0.18 8.22
C PHE A 36 9.41 0.83 7.19
N TYR A 37 8.63 1.87 6.85
CA TYR A 37 9.12 2.92 5.95
C TYR A 37 10.30 3.69 6.54
N ALA A 38 10.34 3.89 7.85
CA ALA A 38 11.41 4.60 8.54
C ALA A 38 12.73 3.81 8.52
N ALA A 39 12.67 2.49 8.61
CA ALA A 39 13.83 1.60 8.47
C ALA A 39 14.50 1.72 7.09
N LEU A 40 13.74 2.09 6.05
CA LEU A 40 14.19 2.24 4.66
C LEU A 40 14.62 3.66 4.30
N SER A 41 15.25 4.38 5.22
CA SER A 41 15.61 5.80 5.09
C SER A 41 16.49 6.15 3.89
N SER A 42 17.12 5.18 3.24
CA SER A 42 17.88 5.38 1.99
C SER A 42 16.96 5.56 0.76
N GLU A 43 15.74 5.04 0.79
CA GLU A 43 14.78 5.01 -0.33
C GLU A 43 13.50 5.79 -0.04
N LEU A 44 13.10 5.86 1.23
CA LEU A 44 11.85 6.45 1.68
C LEU A 44 12.07 7.50 2.76
N ILE A 45 11.21 8.49 2.79
CA ILE A 45 11.12 9.46 3.88
C ILE A 45 9.68 9.36 4.39
N PRO A 46 9.42 8.66 5.49
CA PRO A 46 8.07 8.48 6.02
C PRO A 46 7.54 9.76 6.63
N PHE A 47 6.23 9.87 6.66
CA PHE A 47 5.50 10.85 7.45
C PHE A 47 4.23 10.21 8.02
N ALA A 48 3.82 10.67 9.20
CA ALA A 48 2.52 10.35 9.77
C ALA A 48 1.95 11.58 10.46
N PHE A 49 0.66 11.83 10.24
CA PHE A 49 -0.13 12.87 10.89
C PHE A 49 -1.37 12.24 11.51
N GLY A 50 -1.73 12.72 12.70
CA GLY A 50 -2.96 12.37 13.40
C GLY A 50 -3.80 13.61 13.66
N ILE A 51 -5.12 13.44 13.73
CA ILE A 51 -6.06 14.45 14.18
C ILE A 51 -6.75 13.92 15.42
N GLU A 52 -6.61 14.65 16.53
CA GLU A 52 -7.34 14.43 17.76
C GLU A 52 -8.48 15.43 17.91
N GLU A 53 -9.64 14.93 18.33
CA GLU A 53 -10.74 15.71 18.81
C GLU A 53 -10.69 15.79 20.35
N CYS A 54 -10.61 16.99 20.93
CA CYS A 54 -10.70 17.21 22.37
C CYS A 54 -12.15 17.52 22.72
N ARG A 55 -12.90 16.54 23.22
CA ARG A 55 -14.24 16.72 23.77
C ARG A 55 -14.11 16.84 25.28
N GLY A 56 -14.53 17.98 25.85
CA GLY A 56 -14.52 18.22 27.29
C GLY A 56 -15.58 17.46 28.08
N ASP A 57 -16.14 16.36 27.57
CA ASP A 57 -17.31 15.68 28.11
C ASP A 57 -16.97 14.49 29.03
N GLU A 58 -17.74 14.39 30.12
CA GLU A 58 -17.70 13.33 31.13
C GLU A 58 -17.96 11.92 30.54
N ALA A 59 -18.64 11.82 29.39
CA ALA A 59 -18.94 10.58 28.66
C ALA A 59 -17.66 9.90 28.08
N MET A 60 -16.62 10.68 27.72
CA MET A 60 -15.37 10.15 27.17
C MET A 60 -14.46 9.55 28.25
N ARG A 61 -14.53 10.04 29.50
CA ARG A 61 -13.79 9.46 30.63
C ARG A 61 -14.23 8.02 30.96
N GLN A 62 -15.46 7.64 30.60
CA GLN A 62 -15.97 6.28 30.79
C GLN A 62 -15.47 5.29 29.74
N LEU A 63 -14.90 5.74 28.61
CA LEU A 63 -14.32 4.90 27.56
C LEU A 63 -12.81 4.64 27.73
N GLY A 64 -12.23 5.02 28.88
CA GLY A 64 -10.84 4.74 29.20
C GLY A 64 -9.82 5.79 28.74
N ASP A 65 -10.31 6.93 28.23
CA ASP A 65 -9.46 8.01 27.73
C ASP A 65 -9.05 8.94 28.88
N LYS A 66 -7.78 8.95 29.21
CA LYS A 66 -7.27 9.66 30.41
C LYS A 66 -7.37 11.18 30.31
N ASP A 67 -7.49 11.74 29.09
CA ASP A 67 -7.47 13.19 28.85
C ASP A 67 -8.70 13.74 28.09
N GLY A 68 -9.71 12.92 27.79
CA GLY A 68 -10.90 13.35 27.03
C GLY A 68 -10.59 13.72 25.55
N SER A 69 -9.49 13.23 24.99
CA SER A 69 -9.15 13.36 23.59
C SER A 69 -9.33 12.04 22.83
N ARG A 70 -9.69 12.09 21.56
CA ARG A 70 -9.92 10.92 20.70
C ARG A 70 -9.27 11.13 19.35
N LEU A 71 -8.46 10.18 18.91
CA LEU A 71 -7.89 10.19 17.58
C LEU A 71 -8.99 9.88 16.54
N VAL A 72 -9.29 10.81 15.64
CA VAL A 72 -10.37 10.69 14.64
C VAL A 72 -9.87 10.53 13.21
N GLY A 73 -8.57 10.70 12.98
CA GLY A 73 -7.98 10.48 11.68
C GLY A 73 -6.47 10.30 11.75
N VAL A 74 -5.95 9.41 10.89
CA VAL A 74 -4.51 9.20 10.69
C VAL A 74 -4.20 9.10 9.21
N ILE A 75 -3.08 9.66 8.79
CA ILE A 75 -2.53 9.52 7.45
C ILE A 75 -1.06 9.16 7.54
N VAL A 76 -0.71 8.02 6.98
CA VAL A 76 0.66 7.52 6.84
C VAL A 76 1.05 7.53 5.37
N GLY A 77 2.25 7.94 5.09
CA GLY A 77 2.81 7.87 3.75
C GLY A 77 4.31 8.02 3.74
N TYR A 78 4.85 8.01 2.55
CA TYR A 78 6.28 8.23 2.35
C TYR A 78 6.55 9.10 1.13
N ILE A 79 7.66 9.82 1.15
CA ILE A 79 8.23 10.51 -0.01
C ILE A 79 9.32 9.61 -0.58
N THR A 80 9.29 9.36 -1.91
CA THR A 80 10.33 8.59 -2.58
C THR A 80 11.66 9.34 -2.57
N ARG A 81 12.75 8.61 -2.27
CA ARG A 81 14.10 9.12 -2.21
C ARG A 81 14.98 8.44 -3.26
N GLU A 82 15.76 9.22 -3.97
CA GLU A 82 16.73 8.75 -4.96
C GLU A 82 18.14 9.14 -4.55
N ARG A 83 19.12 8.28 -4.80
CA ARG A 83 20.53 8.57 -4.49
C ARG A 83 21.09 9.70 -5.36
N ASN A 84 20.65 9.78 -6.62
CA ASN A 84 21.07 10.83 -7.54
C ASN A 84 20.22 12.09 -7.34
N ALA A 85 20.86 13.22 -7.02
CA ALA A 85 20.19 14.49 -6.69
C ALA A 85 19.35 15.05 -7.87
N ILE A 86 19.80 14.86 -9.11
CA ILE A 86 19.08 15.30 -10.32
C ILE A 86 17.82 14.45 -10.48
N LYS A 87 17.96 13.11 -10.39
CA LYS A 87 16.83 12.19 -10.46
C LYS A 87 15.84 12.46 -9.32
N GLN A 88 16.35 12.68 -8.09
CA GLN A 88 15.56 13.08 -6.92
C GLN A 88 14.73 14.34 -7.19
N TYR A 89 15.28 15.33 -7.89
CA TYR A 89 14.56 16.56 -8.19
C TYR A 89 13.32 16.32 -9.07
N PHE A 90 13.40 15.37 -10.02
CA PHE A 90 12.33 15.10 -10.99
C PHE A 90 11.39 13.95 -10.61
N THR A 91 11.69 13.17 -9.57
CA THR A 91 10.94 11.94 -9.25
C THR A 91 10.27 11.95 -7.89
N ARG A 92 10.47 12.98 -7.06
CA ARG A 92 9.90 13.07 -5.71
C ARG A 92 8.37 13.06 -5.73
N ARG A 93 7.81 12.08 -5.10
CA ARG A 93 6.37 11.94 -4.93
C ARG A 93 6.05 11.48 -3.52
N ALA A 94 4.99 12.00 -2.94
CA ALA A 94 4.43 11.50 -1.70
C ALA A 94 3.32 10.50 -2.04
N ILE A 95 3.42 9.29 -1.49
CA ILE A 95 2.47 8.22 -1.71
C ILE A 95 1.84 7.83 -0.39
N ILE A 96 0.52 7.74 -0.39
CA ILE A 96 -0.33 7.31 0.72
C ILE A 96 -1.07 6.07 0.23
N ILE A 97 -0.61 4.89 0.64
CA ILE A 97 -1.23 3.63 0.24
C ILE A 97 -2.43 3.37 1.14
N GLY A 98 -3.55 2.93 0.57
CA GLY A 98 -4.81 2.65 1.26
C GLY A 98 -5.69 3.90 1.49
N GLY A 99 -5.12 5.11 1.39
CA GLY A 99 -5.80 6.35 1.81
C GLY A 99 -5.72 6.57 3.34
N PRO A 100 -6.18 7.71 3.87
CA PRO A 100 -6.16 7.97 5.32
C PRO A 100 -7.16 7.08 6.07
N ILE A 101 -6.81 6.66 7.28
CA ILE A 101 -7.81 6.14 8.22
C ILE A 101 -8.62 7.31 8.76
N ILE A 102 -9.94 7.23 8.67
CA ILE A 102 -10.87 8.26 9.11
C ILE A 102 -11.93 7.58 9.98
N ASP A 103 -12.23 8.17 11.12
CA ASP A 103 -13.34 7.73 11.97
C ASP A 103 -14.69 7.99 11.28
N ASN A 104 -15.69 7.17 11.57
CA ASN A 104 -17.04 7.38 11.04
C ASN A 104 -17.65 8.73 11.47
N ASP A 105 -17.27 9.18 12.67
CA ASP A 105 -17.79 10.41 13.28
C ASP A 105 -16.92 11.65 12.99
N ALA A 106 -15.85 11.49 12.22
CA ALA A 106 -14.98 12.60 11.83
C ALA A 106 -15.75 13.67 11.05
N THR A 107 -15.39 14.91 11.29
CA THR A 107 -15.96 16.09 10.60
C THR A 107 -15.18 16.40 9.31
N ALA A 108 -15.81 17.17 8.42
CA ALA A 108 -15.16 17.65 7.19
C ALA A 108 -13.93 18.53 7.50
N GLU A 109 -13.99 19.33 8.56
CA GLU A 109 -12.91 20.19 9.03
C GLU A 109 -11.70 19.37 9.51
N GLU A 110 -11.93 18.26 10.22
CA GLU A 110 -10.87 17.37 10.70
C GLU A 110 -10.16 16.67 9.53
N VAL A 111 -10.93 16.14 8.60
CA VAL A 111 -10.37 15.54 7.38
C VAL A 111 -9.61 16.58 6.55
N ALA A 112 -10.15 17.79 6.41
CA ALA A 112 -9.46 18.88 5.73
C ALA A 112 -8.16 19.28 6.44
N ALA A 113 -8.14 19.32 7.77
CA ALA A 113 -6.93 19.59 8.55
C ALA A 113 -5.85 18.54 8.30
N LEU A 114 -6.21 17.24 8.27
CA LEU A 114 -5.31 16.13 7.97
C LEU A 114 -4.72 16.25 6.56
N LEU A 115 -5.55 16.51 5.54
CA LEU A 115 -5.11 16.72 4.16
C LEU A 115 -4.19 17.94 4.02
N ASN A 116 -4.51 19.03 4.72
CA ASN A 116 -3.69 20.24 4.72
C ASN A 116 -2.34 20.04 5.42
N ALA A 117 -2.25 19.18 6.44
CA ALA A 117 -0.98 18.80 7.05
C ALA A 117 -0.06 18.15 6.02
N VAL A 118 -0.56 17.17 5.26
CA VAL A 118 0.22 16.52 4.19
C VAL A 118 0.63 17.51 3.08
N LYS A 119 -0.26 18.45 2.72
CA LYS A 119 0.09 19.50 1.73
C LYS A 119 1.19 20.43 2.23
N LYS A 120 1.23 20.70 3.52
CA LYS A 120 2.22 21.59 4.15
C LYS A 120 3.50 20.87 4.54
N LEU A 121 3.66 19.57 4.22
CA LEU A 121 4.85 18.78 4.51
C LEU A 121 6.13 19.60 4.31
N GLN A 122 6.82 19.90 5.42
CA GLN A 122 8.08 20.60 5.47
C GLN A 122 9.16 19.67 6.02
N ARG A 123 10.41 20.08 5.92
CA ARG A 123 11.55 19.31 6.40
C ARG A 123 11.52 19.06 7.92
N SER A 124 10.97 20.01 8.68
CA SER A 124 10.79 19.88 10.14
C SER A 124 9.91 18.70 10.55
N ASP A 125 8.90 18.40 9.73
CA ASP A 125 7.90 17.36 10.01
C ASP A 125 8.41 15.94 9.70
N LEU A 126 9.58 15.87 9.04
CA LEU A 126 10.20 14.63 8.52
C LEU A 126 11.43 14.20 9.34
N GLN A 127 11.75 14.89 10.44
CA GLN A 127 12.90 14.54 11.29
C GLN A 127 12.42 14.11 12.68
N PRO A 128 12.93 12.98 13.22
CA PRO A 128 12.76 12.67 14.63
C PRO A 128 13.32 13.84 15.47
N LYS A 129 12.56 14.33 16.45
CA LYS A 129 13.03 15.35 17.40
C LYS A 129 14.33 14.85 18.06
N GLY A 130 15.46 15.53 17.79
CA GLY A 130 16.76 15.26 18.46
C GLY A 130 17.95 14.88 17.58
N ARG A 131 17.81 14.71 16.26
CA ARG A 131 18.96 14.51 15.35
C ARG A 131 19.25 15.74 14.49
N THR A 132 20.15 16.59 14.96
CA THR A 132 20.77 17.65 14.19
C THR A 132 21.89 17.10 13.31
N THR A 133 21.56 16.57 12.14
CA THR A 133 22.57 16.40 11.08
C THR A 133 22.31 17.44 10.00
N ALA A 134 23.18 18.46 10.04
CA ALA A 134 23.21 19.55 9.07
C ALA A 134 23.70 19.07 7.71
N THR A 135 22.89 18.37 6.96
CA THR A 135 23.07 18.20 5.52
C THR A 135 22.09 19.14 4.79
N ARG A 136 22.63 20.12 4.10
CA ARG A 136 21.91 21.00 3.18
C ARG A 136 21.22 20.18 2.09
N SER A 137 20.03 19.67 2.35
CA SER A 137 19.17 19.11 1.31
C SER A 137 18.13 20.16 0.93
N THR A 138 18.39 20.86 -0.15
CA THR A 138 17.47 21.78 -0.78
C THR A 138 16.17 21.07 -1.15
N GLY A 139 15.07 21.48 -0.51
CA GLY A 139 13.70 21.29 -1.02
C GLY A 139 13.15 19.87 -1.08
N LEU A 140 12.79 19.26 0.06
CA LEU A 140 12.10 17.95 0.17
C LEU A 140 10.61 17.97 -0.23
N SER A 141 10.08 19.08 -0.72
CA SER A 141 8.67 19.17 -1.14
C SER A 141 8.38 18.23 -2.33
N PRO A 142 7.43 17.32 -2.23
CA PRO A 142 7.08 16.41 -3.33
C PRO A 142 6.50 17.18 -4.53
N ILE A 143 6.65 16.63 -5.73
CA ILE A 143 6.07 17.17 -6.97
C ILE A 143 4.55 17.00 -6.93
N TYR A 144 4.09 15.89 -6.43
CA TYR A 144 2.69 15.59 -6.20
C TYR A 144 2.52 14.67 -4.99
N ILE A 145 1.30 14.63 -4.47
CA ILE A 145 0.84 13.74 -3.41
C ILE A 145 -0.28 12.89 -4.02
N GLU A 146 -0.20 11.58 -3.86
CA GLU A 146 -1.18 10.62 -4.38
C GLU A 146 -1.67 9.72 -3.26
N THR A 147 -2.99 9.65 -3.07
CA THR A 147 -3.60 8.57 -2.28
C THR A 147 -4.01 7.44 -3.22
N ARG A 148 -3.80 6.20 -2.82
CA ARG A 148 -4.24 4.99 -3.54
C ARG A 148 -5.26 4.31 -2.68
N ASN A 149 -6.53 4.54 -2.98
CA ASN A 149 -7.61 4.15 -2.08
C ASN A 149 -7.92 2.66 -2.23
N PHE A 150 -8.16 1.99 -1.10
CA PHE A 150 -8.64 0.60 -1.02
C PHE A 150 -10.07 0.52 -0.50
N HIS A 151 -10.62 1.66 -0.12
CA HIS A 151 -11.99 1.80 0.36
C HIS A 151 -12.71 2.92 -0.36
N ASP A 152 -14.03 2.96 -0.26
CA ASP A 152 -14.87 4.00 -0.84
C ASP A 152 -14.78 5.30 -0.03
N TYR A 153 -14.13 6.30 -0.61
CA TYR A 153 -14.04 7.66 -0.06
C TYR A 153 -15.06 8.63 -0.66
N SER A 154 -16.17 8.14 -1.26
CA SER A 154 -17.22 8.99 -1.84
C SER A 154 -17.77 10.01 -0.86
N LYS A 155 -17.98 9.61 0.41
CA LYS A 155 -18.37 10.50 1.52
C LYS A 155 -17.43 11.71 1.66
N TRP A 156 -16.14 11.53 1.41
CA TRP A 156 -15.10 12.54 1.63
C TRP A 156 -14.62 13.22 0.35
N LYS A 157 -15.15 12.83 -0.82
CA LYS A 157 -14.69 13.30 -2.12
C LYS A 157 -14.68 14.83 -2.22
N SER A 158 -15.74 15.49 -1.80
CA SER A 158 -15.83 16.97 -1.81
C SER A 158 -14.77 17.62 -0.92
N VAL A 159 -14.46 17.01 0.24
CA VAL A 159 -13.43 17.51 1.15
C VAL A 159 -12.05 17.39 0.51
N PHE A 160 -11.74 16.24 -0.15
CA PHE A 160 -10.49 16.07 -0.89
C PHE A 160 -10.37 17.11 -2.01
N GLU A 161 -11.42 17.28 -2.84
CA GLU A 161 -11.40 18.18 -3.99
C GLU A 161 -11.25 19.64 -3.59
N THR A 162 -11.99 20.11 -2.57
CA THR A 162 -11.86 21.49 -2.06
C THR A 162 -10.49 21.76 -1.44
N ASN A 163 -9.80 20.70 -0.97
CA ASN A 163 -8.43 20.80 -0.50
C ASN A 163 -7.37 20.55 -1.60
N GLY A 164 -7.79 20.51 -2.88
CA GLY A 164 -6.89 20.45 -4.04
C GLY A 164 -6.38 19.05 -4.39
N PHE A 165 -7.07 18.02 -3.96
CA PHE A 165 -6.83 16.62 -4.33
C PHE A 165 -7.86 16.19 -5.39
N ALA A 166 -7.49 16.21 -6.64
CA ALA A 166 -8.38 15.83 -7.75
C ALA A 166 -8.59 14.31 -7.78
N TYR A 167 -9.85 13.89 -7.90
CA TYR A 167 -10.19 12.48 -8.04
C TYR A 167 -9.73 11.92 -9.39
N GLN A 168 -9.17 10.71 -9.36
CA GLN A 168 -8.69 9.95 -10.52
C GLN A 168 -9.34 8.57 -10.48
N PRO A 169 -10.25 8.23 -11.42
CA PRO A 169 -10.85 6.90 -11.48
C PRO A 169 -9.79 5.79 -11.59
N HIS A 170 -9.92 4.78 -10.74
CA HIS A 170 -9.04 3.62 -10.74
C HIS A 170 -9.76 2.43 -10.16
N TYR A 171 -9.71 1.30 -10.85
CA TYR A 171 -10.29 0.05 -10.38
C TYR A 171 -9.39 -0.66 -9.39
N ASP A 172 -10.03 -1.41 -8.51
CA ASP A 172 -9.45 -2.47 -7.71
C ASP A 172 -10.30 -3.73 -7.80
N ILE A 173 -9.81 -4.84 -7.26
CA ILE A 173 -10.54 -6.10 -7.20
C ILE A 173 -10.44 -6.65 -5.79
N HIS A 174 -11.59 -6.85 -5.17
CA HIS A 174 -11.76 -7.40 -3.83
C HIS A 174 -12.28 -8.83 -3.89
N VAL A 175 -11.54 -9.76 -3.32
CA VAL A 175 -12.00 -11.15 -3.17
C VAL A 175 -12.47 -11.36 -1.74
N HIS A 176 -13.77 -11.59 -1.57
CA HIS A 176 -14.34 -11.94 -0.26
C HIS A 176 -14.02 -13.41 0.05
N CYS A 177 -13.14 -13.63 1.01
CA CYS A 177 -12.59 -14.93 1.36
C CYS A 177 -13.53 -15.71 2.30
N ASN A 178 -14.76 -15.94 1.85
CA ASN A 178 -15.81 -16.68 2.56
C ASN A 178 -16.13 -18.04 1.88
N ALA A 179 -17.06 -18.79 2.45
CA ALA A 179 -17.47 -20.11 1.92
C ALA A 179 -18.11 -20.04 0.53
N GLN A 180 -18.67 -18.89 0.12
CA GLN A 180 -19.28 -18.67 -1.19
C GLN A 180 -18.28 -18.26 -2.28
N HIS A 181 -17.03 -17.97 -1.91
CA HIS A 181 -16.01 -17.59 -2.87
C HIS A 181 -15.74 -18.70 -3.92
N GLN A 182 -15.82 -18.33 -5.18
CA GLN A 182 -15.57 -19.24 -6.30
C GLN A 182 -14.68 -18.58 -7.36
N MET A 183 -13.60 -19.26 -7.72
CA MET A 183 -12.78 -18.91 -8.88
C MET A 183 -13.44 -19.42 -10.17
N SER A 184 -13.00 -18.88 -11.32
CA SER A 184 -13.39 -19.43 -12.62
C SER A 184 -13.00 -20.92 -12.74
N GLU A 185 -13.77 -21.69 -13.51
CA GLU A 185 -13.43 -23.09 -13.78
C GLU A 185 -12.03 -23.25 -14.41
N GLN A 186 -11.61 -22.26 -15.22
CA GLN A 186 -10.28 -22.25 -15.81
C GLN A 186 -9.19 -22.18 -14.74
N ARG A 187 -9.32 -21.28 -13.74
CA ARG A 187 -8.38 -21.16 -12.63
C ARG A 187 -8.36 -22.42 -11.77
N ILE A 188 -9.53 -22.98 -11.48
CA ILE A 188 -9.61 -24.25 -10.73
C ILE A 188 -8.86 -25.38 -11.47
N ARG A 189 -9.03 -25.49 -12.79
CA ARG A 189 -8.29 -26.49 -13.60
C ARG A 189 -6.79 -26.25 -13.61
N GLN A 190 -6.36 -24.99 -13.73
CA GLN A 190 -4.93 -24.61 -13.70
C GLN A 190 -4.30 -24.92 -12.35
N VAL A 191 -4.95 -24.58 -11.24
CA VAL A 191 -4.48 -24.90 -9.89
C VAL A 191 -4.31 -26.40 -9.70
N LYS A 192 -5.35 -27.21 -10.02
CA LYS A 192 -5.29 -28.66 -9.93
C LYS A 192 -4.15 -29.25 -10.77
N LYS A 193 -3.95 -28.73 -12.00
CA LYS A 193 -2.88 -29.19 -12.89
C LYS A 193 -1.52 -28.82 -12.34
N ALA A 194 -1.33 -27.58 -11.86
CA ALA A 194 -0.08 -27.10 -11.30
C ALA A 194 0.39 -27.94 -10.10
N LEU A 195 -0.50 -28.17 -9.15
CA LEU A 195 -0.23 -28.98 -7.95
C LEU A 195 0.10 -30.43 -8.32
N LYS A 196 -0.65 -31.02 -9.27
CA LYS A 196 -0.34 -32.36 -9.80
C LYS A 196 1.04 -32.43 -10.47
N ASN A 197 1.47 -31.34 -11.11
CA ASN A 197 2.77 -31.25 -11.78
C ASN A 197 3.90 -30.74 -10.86
N GLY A 198 3.73 -30.85 -9.55
CA GLY A 198 4.75 -30.59 -8.54
C GLY A 198 5.00 -29.11 -8.23
N ALA A 199 4.02 -28.24 -8.44
CA ALA A 199 4.04 -26.92 -7.84
C ALA A 199 3.77 -27.03 -6.33
N GLU A 200 4.60 -26.41 -5.53
CA GLU A 200 4.52 -26.43 -4.07
C GLU A 200 4.29 -25.01 -3.57
N ILE A 201 3.37 -24.84 -2.61
CA ILE A 201 3.10 -23.56 -1.94
C ILE A 201 3.78 -23.61 -0.57
N VAL A 202 4.67 -22.64 -0.31
CA VAL A 202 5.38 -22.55 0.96
C VAL A 202 5.46 -21.10 1.44
N GLU A 203 5.47 -20.89 2.74
CA GLU A 203 5.91 -19.60 3.30
C GLU A 203 7.43 -19.53 3.27
N ALA A 204 7.99 -18.37 2.92
CA ALA A 204 9.44 -18.19 2.90
C ALA A 204 10.05 -18.42 4.28
N SER A 205 11.14 -19.17 4.32
CA SER A 205 11.85 -19.56 5.56
C SER A 205 13.27 -19.01 5.65
N SER A 206 13.76 -18.34 4.62
CA SER A 206 15.13 -17.82 4.57
C SER A 206 15.25 -16.58 3.69
N GLU A 207 16.26 -15.75 4.00
CA GLU A 207 16.63 -14.61 3.16
C GLU A 207 17.05 -15.02 1.75
N GLN A 208 17.60 -16.22 1.58
CA GLN A 208 18.00 -16.70 0.26
C GLN A 208 16.79 -16.90 -0.65
N GLU A 209 15.69 -17.40 -0.11
CA GLU A 209 14.44 -17.56 -0.84
C GLU A 209 13.83 -16.21 -1.26
N ILE A 210 13.97 -15.18 -0.40
CA ILE A 210 13.56 -13.82 -0.75
C ILE A 210 14.43 -13.25 -1.88
N ARG A 211 15.76 -13.50 -1.86
CA ARG A 211 16.65 -13.09 -2.96
C ARG A 211 16.30 -13.77 -4.27
N ASP A 212 15.98 -15.06 -4.22
CA ASP A 212 15.61 -15.81 -5.41
C ASP A 212 14.28 -15.30 -5.99
N TRP A 213 13.29 -15.06 -5.15
CA TRP A 213 12.02 -14.43 -5.54
C TRP A 213 12.24 -13.02 -6.08
N TYR A 214 13.06 -12.17 -5.42
CA TYR A 214 13.35 -10.82 -5.87
C TYR A 214 14.02 -10.79 -7.25
N ARG A 215 14.87 -11.75 -7.58
CA ARG A 215 15.45 -11.86 -8.94
C ARG A 215 14.37 -12.04 -10.00
N ILE A 216 13.37 -12.88 -9.74
CA ILE A 216 12.22 -13.07 -10.65
C ILE A 216 11.43 -11.76 -10.77
N LEU A 217 11.11 -11.14 -9.66
CA LEU A 217 10.39 -9.87 -9.65
C LEU A 217 11.16 -8.77 -10.38
N SER A 218 12.45 -8.63 -10.11
CA SER A 218 13.34 -7.65 -10.75
C SER A 218 13.41 -7.85 -12.26
N GLN A 219 13.49 -9.09 -12.73
CA GLN A 219 13.43 -9.42 -14.15
C GLN A 219 12.08 -9.03 -14.77
N LEU A 220 10.98 -9.34 -14.12
CA LEU A 220 9.62 -8.96 -14.56
C LEU A 220 9.48 -7.44 -14.71
N TYR A 221 9.94 -6.68 -13.70
CA TYR A 221 9.88 -5.22 -13.73
C TYR A 221 10.75 -4.61 -14.83
N ARG A 222 11.94 -5.15 -15.06
CA ARG A 222 12.85 -4.69 -16.12
C ARG A 222 12.31 -4.98 -17.51
N THR A 223 11.66 -6.12 -17.75
CA THR A 223 11.28 -6.57 -19.08
C THR A 223 9.84 -6.22 -19.47
N LYS A 224 8.89 -6.37 -18.54
CA LYS A 224 7.45 -6.25 -18.82
C LYS A 224 6.80 -5.03 -18.15
N VAL A 225 7.00 -4.81 -16.86
CA VAL A 225 6.32 -3.74 -16.11
C VAL A 225 6.90 -2.36 -16.45
N ARG A 226 8.22 -2.28 -16.62
CA ARG A 226 8.97 -1.06 -17.04
C ARG A 226 8.70 0.15 -16.15
N THR A 227 8.53 -0.08 -14.84
CA THR A 227 8.42 0.96 -13.81
C THR A 227 9.49 0.75 -12.76
N PRO A 228 9.89 1.81 -12.02
CA PRO A 228 10.85 1.65 -10.93
C PRO A 228 10.37 0.63 -9.90
N LEU A 229 11.27 -0.26 -9.49
CA LEU A 229 11.10 -1.20 -8.39
C LEU A 229 11.97 -0.74 -7.22
N PHE A 230 11.55 -1.02 -6.00
CA PHE A 230 12.37 -0.84 -4.81
C PHE A 230 13.60 -1.74 -4.85
N SER A 231 14.63 -1.38 -4.09
CA SER A 231 15.84 -2.19 -3.99
C SER A 231 15.56 -3.53 -3.30
N GLU A 232 16.49 -4.47 -3.42
CA GLU A 232 16.42 -5.75 -2.71
C GLU A 232 16.26 -5.55 -1.21
N GLU A 233 16.90 -4.52 -0.63
CA GLU A 233 16.81 -4.22 0.79
C GLU A 233 15.39 -3.92 1.28
N PHE A 234 14.55 -3.29 0.45
CA PHE A 234 13.14 -3.08 0.77
C PHE A 234 12.43 -4.42 1.06
N PHE A 235 12.66 -5.41 0.23
CA PHE A 235 12.03 -6.73 0.34
C PHE A 235 12.64 -7.56 1.47
N MET A 236 13.94 -7.43 1.66
CA MET A 236 14.66 -8.09 2.77
C MET A 236 14.21 -7.54 4.13
N GLN A 237 14.06 -6.20 4.25
CA GLN A 237 13.61 -5.56 5.47
C GLN A 237 12.19 -5.98 5.84
N PHE A 238 11.29 -6.07 4.85
CA PHE A 238 9.93 -6.57 5.07
C PHE A 238 9.91 -7.99 5.66
N TYR A 239 10.79 -8.87 5.15
CA TYR A 239 10.94 -10.22 5.67
C TYR A 239 11.50 -10.24 7.11
N ARG A 240 12.57 -9.46 7.37
CA ARG A 240 13.23 -9.41 8.68
C ARG A 240 12.33 -8.87 9.78
N GLU A 241 11.52 -7.87 9.48
CA GLU A 241 10.58 -7.30 10.45
C GLU A 241 9.33 -8.17 10.65
N GLY A 242 9.09 -9.15 9.78
CA GLY A 242 7.95 -10.04 9.90
C GLY A 242 6.59 -9.36 9.77
N VAL A 243 6.53 -8.20 9.11
CA VAL A 243 5.33 -7.34 9.01
C VAL A 243 4.33 -7.80 7.95
N GLY A 244 4.54 -9.00 7.40
CA GLY A 244 3.65 -9.63 6.43
C GLY A 244 4.20 -10.99 6.02
N LYS A 245 3.79 -11.49 4.86
CA LYS A 245 4.12 -12.84 4.39
C LYS A 245 4.72 -12.84 2.99
N TYR A 246 5.64 -13.77 2.76
CA TYR A 246 6.06 -14.20 1.43
C TYR A 246 5.52 -15.60 1.17
N LEU A 247 4.50 -15.69 0.31
CA LEU A 247 3.94 -16.96 -0.14
C LEU A 247 4.61 -17.34 -1.46
N LEU A 248 5.51 -18.30 -1.38
CA LEU A 248 6.36 -18.68 -2.50
C LEU A 248 5.78 -19.90 -3.22
N VAL A 249 6.01 -19.94 -4.53
CA VAL A 249 5.76 -21.10 -5.38
C VAL A 249 7.08 -21.74 -5.72
N LYS A 250 7.23 -23.01 -5.35
CA LYS A 250 8.41 -23.81 -5.65
C LYS A 250 8.10 -24.96 -6.60
N HIS A 251 9.11 -25.39 -7.34
CA HIS A 251 9.12 -26.62 -8.10
C HIS A 251 10.50 -27.26 -8.02
N GLN A 252 10.56 -28.52 -7.59
CA GLN A 252 11.83 -29.25 -7.38
C GLN A 252 12.84 -28.46 -6.53
N GLY A 253 12.36 -27.87 -5.43
CA GLY A 253 13.14 -27.08 -4.48
C GLY A 253 13.53 -25.66 -4.94
N LYS A 254 13.24 -25.26 -6.19
CA LYS A 254 13.53 -23.92 -6.71
C LYS A 254 12.33 -22.99 -6.56
N VAL A 255 12.56 -21.75 -6.19
CA VAL A 255 11.55 -20.67 -6.22
C VAL A 255 11.27 -20.32 -7.69
N ILE A 256 10.02 -20.46 -8.13
CA ILE A 256 9.57 -20.18 -9.50
C ILE A 256 8.56 -19.04 -9.56
N GLY A 257 8.13 -18.53 -8.42
CA GLY A 257 7.21 -17.40 -8.28
C GLY A 257 6.81 -17.18 -6.83
N GLY A 258 5.85 -16.32 -6.62
CA GLY A 258 5.31 -16.04 -5.29
C GLY A 258 4.78 -14.62 -5.16
N MET A 259 4.26 -14.34 -3.97
CA MET A 259 3.64 -13.06 -3.61
C MET A 259 4.18 -12.56 -2.28
N MET A 260 4.48 -11.27 -2.21
CA MET A 260 4.69 -10.52 -0.98
C MET A 260 3.38 -9.91 -0.57
N CYS A 261 2.90 -10.24 0.61
CA CYS A 261 1.61 -9.79 1.15
C CYS A 261 1.81 -9.01 2.44
N SER A 262 1.24 -7.80 2.53
CA SER A 262 0.97 -7.19 3.84
C SER A 262 -0.37 -7.69 4.39
N ILE A 263 -0.51 -7.71 5.71
CA ILE A 263 -1.69 -8.26 6.38
C ILE A 263 -2.12 -7.27 7.45
N LEU A 264 -3.40 -6.92 7.47
CA LEU A 264 -4.05 -6.31 8.60
C LEU A 264 -4.91 -7.39 9.26
N ASP A 265 -4.53 -7.80 10.46
CA ASP A 265 -5.19 -8.89 11.18
C ASP A 265 -6.70 -8.67 11.27
N ASP A 266 -7.46 -9.76 11.19
CA ASP A 266 -8.93 -9.80 11.20
C ASP A 266 -9.63 -8.98 10.08
N LYS A 267 -8.88 -8.33 9.17
CA LYS A 267 -9.45 -7.46 8.14
C LYS A 267 -9.08 -7.86 6.71
N ALA A 268 -7.78 -7.88 6.36
CA ALA A 268 -7.40 -8.10 4.97
C ALA A 268 -5.96 -8.57 4.77
N ILE A 269 -5.73 -9.24 3.65
CA ILE A 269 -4.41 -9.49 3.06
C ILE A 269 -4.31 -8.77 1.71
N TYR A 270 -3.18 -8.17 1.42
CA TYR A 270 -2.95 -7.29 0.26
C TYR A 270 -1.88 -7.86 -0.67
N GLU A 271 -2.15 -7.94 -1.99
CA GLU A 271 -1.19 -8.29 -3.04
C GLU A 271 -0.20 -7.15 -3.27
N TRP A 272 0.86 -7.02 -2.47
CA TRP A 272 1.78 -5.90 -2.66
C TRP A 272 2.70 -6.08 -3.85
N PHE A 273 3.31 -7.26 -3.99
CA PHE A 273 4.11 -7.64 -5.15
C PHE A 273 3.93 -9.12 -5.49
N VAL A 274 3.74 -9.41 -6.77
CA VAL A 274 3.57 -10.78 -7.27
C VAL A 274 4.43 -10.99 -8.50
N CYS A 275 5.02 -12.18 -8.65
CA CYS A 275 5.74 -12.60 -9.85
C CYS A 275 5.70 -14.11 -10.05
N GLY A 276 5.94 -14.52 -11.30
CA GLY A 276 6.08 -15.93 -11.68
C GLY A 276 6.82 -16.09 -12.98
N LEU A 277 7.54 -17.20 -13.12
CA LEU A 277 8.25 -17.65 -14.33
C LEU A 277 7.31 -18.45 -15.24
N ASP A 278 6.15 -17.87 -15.60
CA ASP A 278 5.08 -18.57 -16.33
C ASP A 278 5.49 -19.07 -17.73
N GLU A 279 6.46 -18.42 -18.37
CA GLU A 279 6.97 -18.84 -19.68
C GLU A 279 7.84 -20.09 -19.59
N GLU A 280 8.58 -20.23 -18.49
CA GLU A 280 9.49 -21.37 -18.24
C GLU A 280 8.78 -22.55 -17.59
N TYR A 281 7.81 -22.26 -16.69
CA TYR A 281 7.07 -23.26 -15.88
C TYR A 281 5.58 -23.26 -16.23
N ARG A 282 5.26 -23.48 -17.53
CA ARG A 282 3.89 -23.41 -18.08
C ARG A 282 2.92 -24.39 -17.42
N GLU A 283 3.41 -25.55 -16.99
CA GLU A 283 2.59 -26.60 -16.38
C GLU A 283 2.37 -26.37 -14.87
N GLN A 284 3.18 -25.52 -14.24
CA GLN A 284 3.11 -25.16 -12.83
C GLN A 284 2.35 -23.85 -12.59
N TYR A 285 2.08 -23.05 -13.64
CA TYR A 285 1.32 -21.79 -13.57
C TYR A 285 1.73 -20.90 -12.39
N PRO A 286 3.01 -20.48 -12.23
CA PRO A 286 3.50 -19.84 -11.01
C PRO A 286 2.72 -18.62 -10.55
N SER A 287 2.32 -17.73 -11.47
CA SER A 287 1.52 -16.54 -11.09
C SER A 287 0.11 -16.89 -10.62
N VAL A 288 -0.50 -17.93 -11.21
CA VAL A 288 -1.81 -18.43 -10.78
C VAL A 288 -1.72 -19.03 -9.38
N ILE A 289 -0.69 -19.84 -9.13
CA ILE A 289 -0.48 -20.49 -7.83
C ILE A 289 -0.12 -19.45 -6.76
N ALA A 290 0.66 -18.41 -7.07
CA ALA A 290 0.98 -17.33 -6.13
C ALA A 290 -0.30 -16.59 -5.65
N THR A 291 -1.21 -16.26 -6.57
CA THR A 291 -2.48 -15.62 -6.22
C THR A 291 -3.40 -16.57 -5.46
N TYR A 292 -3.50 -17.83 -5.90
CA TYR A 292 -4.26 -18.87 -5.21
C TYR A 292 -3.77 -19.06 -3.77
N ALA A 293 -2.45 -19.09 -3.56
CA ALA A 293 -1.84 -19.25 -2.24
C ALA A 293 -2.26 -18.14 -1.27
N ALA A 294 -2.32 -16.89 -1.73
CA ALA A 294 -2.73 -15.77 -0.89
C ALA A 294 -4.22 -15.81 -0.53
N ILE A 295 -5.08 -16.20 -1.47
CA ILE A 295 -6.52 -16.38 -1.22
C ILE A 295 -6.76 -17.52 -0.24
N GLU A 296 -6.07 -18.66 -0.41
CA GLU A 296 -6.19 -19.78 0.52
C GLU A 296 -5.59 -19.46 1.91
N TYR A 297 -4.50 -18.71 1.96
CA TYR A 297 -3.96 -18.18 3.21
C TYR A 297 -5.00 -17.31 3.93
N ALA A 298 -5.68 -16.42 3.21
CA ALA A 298 -6.73 -15.59 3.78
C ALA A 298 -7.86 -16.44 4.40
N LYS A 299 -8.35 -17.45 3.67
CA LYS A 299 -9.40 -18.36 4.16
C LYS A 299 -8.96 -19.14 5.40
N GLN A 300 -7.75 -19.69 5.38
CA GLN A 300 -7.21 -20.48 6.50
C GLN A 300 -7.00 -19.67 7.77
N ASN A 301 -6.74 -18.36 7.62
CA ASN A 301 -6.52 -17.43 8.74
C ASN A 301 -7.74 -16.54 9.04
N ASN A 302 -8.93 -16.86 8.48
CA ASN A 302 -10.16 -16.11 8.67
C ASN A 302 -10.08 -14.63 8.32
N LEU A 303 -9.22 -14.26 7.36
CA LEU A 303 -9.18 -12.91 6.82
C LEU A 303 -10.33 -12.76 5.82
N PRO A 304 -11.26 -11.81 6.01
CA PRO A 304 -12.45 -11.70 5.18
C PRO A 304 -12.16 -11.21 3.75
N LEU A 305 -11.02 -10.53 3.54
CA LEU A 305 -10.72 -9.86 2.29
C LEU A 305 -9.31 -10.17 1.79
N PHE A 306 -9.19 -10.53 0.50
CA PHE A 306 -7.96 -10.41 -0.27
C PHE A 306 -8.11 -9.27 -1.28
N ASP A 307 -7.20 -8.31 -1.19
CA ASP A 307 -7.20 -7.08 -2.00
C ASP A 307 -6.05 -7.13 -3.02
N PHE A 308 -6.37 -6.97 -4.29
CA PHE A 308 -5.41 -6.97 -5.38
C PHE A 308 -4.62 -5.67 -5.54
N MET A 309 -4.88 -4.67 -4.74
CA MET A 309 -4.21 -3.36 -4.71
C MET A 309 -4.20 -2.60 -6.06
N GLY A 310 -5.16 -2.90 -6.91
CA GLY A 310 -5.39 -2.20 -8.16
C GLY A 310 -5.59 -3.07 -9.39
N ALA A 311 -6.47 -2.60 -10.26
CA ALA A 311 -6.89 -3.24 -11.50
C ALA A 311 -6.90 -2.28 -12.71
N GLY A 312 -6.12 -1.19 -12.63
CA GLY A 312 -5.95 -0.24 -13.72
C GLY A 312 -7.06 0.81 -13.82
N LYS A 313 -7.01 1.59 -14.89
CA LYS A 313 -8.00 2.64 -15.15
C LYS A 313 -9.24 2.07 -15.84
N PRO A 314 -10.45 2.66 -15.64
CA PRO A 314 -11.69 2.19 -16.27
C PRO A 314 -11.62 2.10 -17.80
N ASP A 315 -11.16 3.15 -18.44
CA ASP A 315 -11.21 3.33 -19.90
C ASP A 315 -10.05 2.70 -20.67
N ILE A 316 -9.21 1.92 -19.98
CA ILE A 316 -8.02 1.30 -20.60
C ILE A 316 -8.16 -0.23 -20.53
N PRO A 317 -8.16 -0.94 -21.68
CA PRO A 317 -8.05 -2.40 -21.68
C PRO A 317 -6.81 -2.84 -20.91
N TYR A 318 -6.97 -3.76 -19.97
CA TYR A 318 -5.89 -4.17 -19.09
C TYR A 318 -5.96 -5.66 -18.77
N GLY A 319 -5.19 -6.47 -19.50
CA GLY A 319 -5.21 -7.93 -19.38
C GLY A 319 -4.91 -8.46 -17.99
N VAL A 320 -4.21 -7.68 -17.14
CA VAL A 320 -4.01 -8.04 -15.73
C VAL A 320 -5.32 -7.95 -14.95
N ARG A 321 -6.23 -7.03 -15.29
CA ARG A 321 -7.58 -6.98 -14.70
C ARG A 321 -8.35 -8.27 -15.02
N ASP A 322 -8.34 -8.68 -16.30
CA ASP A 322 -9.03 -9.90 -16.73
C ASP A 322 -8.46 -11.13 -16.00
N PHE A 323 -7.12 -11.19 -15.87
CA PHE A 323 -6.44 -12.23 -15.10
C PHE A 323 -6.90 -12.26 -13.64
N LYS A 324 -6.98 -11.10 -12.97
CA LYS A 324 -7.39 -10.98 -11.57
C LYS A 324 -8.86 -11.33 -11.36
N MET A 325 -9.74 -10.89 -12.27
CA MET A 325 -11.18 -11.18 -12.19
C MET A 325 -11.51 -12.67 -12.21
N GLU A 326 -10.68 -13.49 -12.85
CA GLU A 326 -10.88 -14.94 -12.89
C GLU A 326 -10.69 -15.63 -11.50
N PHE A 327 -10.16 -14.91 -10.51
CA PHE A 327 -10.10 -15.40 -9.14
C PHE A 327 -11.37 -15.13 -8.33
N GLY A 328 -12.45 -14.65 -8.95
CA GLY A 328 -13.78 -14.54 -8.34
C GLY A 328 -13.95 -13.30 -7.46
N GLY A 329 -13.22 -12.24 -7.73
CA GLY A 329 -13.33 -10.98 -7.01
C GLY A 329 -14.41 -10.05 -7.58
N GLU A 330 -14.79 -9.05 -6.78
CA GLU A 330 -15.64 -7.94 -7.17
C GLU A 330 -14.77 -6.79 -7.70
N LEU A 331 -15.15 -6.24 -8.85
CA LEU A 331 -14.51 -5.04 -9.42
C LEU A 331 -15.09 -3.80 -8.74
N VAL A 332 -14.25 -3.04 -8.03
CA VAL A 332 -14.62 -1.82 -7.32
C VAL A 332 -13.90 -0.60 -7.90
N GLU A 333 -14.51 0.59 -7.84
CA GLU A 333 -13.89 1.85 -8.23
C GLU A 333 -13.70 2.74 -6.99
N HIS A 334 -12.60 2.56 -6.29
CA HIS A 334 -12.25 3.40 -5.14
C HIS A 334 -11.36 4.59 -5.53
N GLY A 335 -10.77 4.53 -6.72
CA GLY A 335 -10.01 5.63 -7.30
C GLY A 335 -8.76 6.01 -6.54
N ARG A 336 -8.28 7.20 -6.87
CA ARG A 336 -7.12 7.85 -6.24
C ARG A 336 -7.41 9.32 -6.11
N PHE A 337 -6.75 9.99 -5.16
CA PHE A 337 -6.75 11.44 -5.11
C PHE A 337 -5.35 11.97 -5.37
N LEU A 338 -5.23 12.95 -6.26
CA LEU A 338 -3.97 13.52 -6.71
C LEU A 338 -3.92 15.01 -6.42
N CYS A 339 -2.93 15.44 -5.63
CA CYS A 339 -2.61 16.85 -5.40
C CYS A 339 -1.29 17.20 -6.07
N VAL A 340 -1.33 17.92 -7.20
CA VAL A 340 -0.15 18.34 -7.94
C VAL A 340 0.39 19.64 -7.35
N ARG A 341 1.58 19.59 -6.74
CA ARG A 341 2.23 20.75 -6.10
C ARG A 341 3.16 21.52 -7.02
N LYS A 342 3.75 20.86 -8.03
CA LYS A 342 4.66 21.44 -9.01
C LYS A 342 4.22 21.08 -10.42
N PRO A 343 3.23 21.81 -11.01
CA PRO A 343 2.59 21.43 -12.27
C PRO A 343 3.54 21.25 -13.45
N LEU A 344 4.54 22.10 -13.58
CA LEU A 344 5.53 22.00 -14.67
C LEU A 344 6.37 20.72 -14.57
N LEU A 345 6.88 20.40 -13.37
CA LEU A 345 7.65 19.18 -13.15
C LEU A 345 6.80 17.93 -13.31
N TYR A 346 5.54 17.99 -12.88
CA TYR A 346 4.58 16.89 -13.05
C TYR A 346 4.36 16.57 -14.53
N LYS A 347 4.11 17.60 -15.37
CA LYS A 347 3.94 17.44 -16.84
C LYS A 347 5.18 16.85 -17.51
N ILE A 348 6.38 17.31 -17.12
CA ILE A 348 7.65 16.76 -17.61
C ILE A 348 7.77 15.28 -17.25
N GLY A 349 7.45 14.92 -16.00
CA GLY A 349 7.45 13.53 -15.54
C GLY A 349 6.47 12.65 -16.31
N GLU A 350 5.22 13.11 -16.54
CA GLU A 350 4.22 12.37 -17.35
C GLU A 350 4.71 12.13 -18.79
N PHE A 351 5.30 13.15 -19.41
CA PHE A 351 5.85 13.03 -20.76
C PHE A 351 6.98 12.00 -20.81
N GLY A 352 7.90 12.06 -19.86
CA GLY A 352 9.02 11.09 -19.73
C GLY A 352 8.54 9.65 -19.58
N VAL A 353 7.53 9.40 -18.72
CA VAL A 353 6.94 8.06 -18.55
C VAL A 353 6.25 7.57 -19.80
N LYS A 354 5.51 8.45 -20.51
CA LYS A 354 4.87 8.09 -21.79
C LYS A 354 5.90 7.73 -22.87
N TRP A 355 7.03 8.42 -22.88
CA TRP A 355 8.10 8.15 -23.85
C TRP A 355 8.79 6.81 -23.57
N LEU A 356 9.11 6.52 -22.30
CA LEU A 356 9.72 5.25 -21.88
C LEU A 356 8.83 4.02 -22.11
N LYS A 357 7.50 4.20 -22.14
CA LYS A 357 6.56 3.10 -22.42
C LYS A 357 6.36 2.82 -23.92
N LYS A 358 6.75 3.74 -24.80
CA LYS A 358 6.63 3.60 -26.25
C LYS A 358 7.86 2.99 -26.93
N GLY A 359 9.01 2.98 -26.29
CA GLY A 359 10.25 2.31 -26.70
C GLY A 359 10.40 0.97 -25.97
#